data_ffa205eca9842df7904f2b153d4293e4
#
_entry.id   ffa205eca9842df7904f2b153d4293e4
#
_cell.length_a   1.000
_cell.length_b   1.000
_cell.length_c   1.000
_cell.angle_alpha   90.00
_cell.angle_beta   90.00
_cell.angle_gamma   90.00
#
_symmetry.space_group_name_H-M   'P 1'
#
loop_
_entity.id
_entity.type
_entity.pdbx_description
1 polymer ?
#
loop_
_entity_poly.entity_id
_entity_poly.type
_entity_poly.pdbx_seq_one_letter_code
_entity_poly.pdbx_strand_id
1 'polypeptide(L)'
;MSIVGMRKFMQGKMQYVMLALAAVMAVGIVGIGIGSGRGGSVQDDSSGVMAKINGEKIERQDFETQYQNQTEQNQGNLPSAFEEAQARGRLFDSIVDQMIKVQAAEKAGVKVGRGEVKKKINEYINMRISQLKEQALANRKGKKTDEAFEAELKRSGMSLAQIKTDLRKAIDPKMVQDQLMIQKQMDKIKEGIDTSDRAVKASFDEIQLAQITVSSKTRPMAQAEQRAKDVLAKARSGESFAKLAGQFSEDAYSASGGDQGAFVRKSNLPEELASTLFGLKAGEVAGPIKQADGYVIYQVKDRRNALPADFNDPKKRKEYRDTYVQQEQAIVQAKAESDMRKNASIVVNDPEIKGYLITKNIGSYLGPDGGVRAKAKAKEAIKEFEKAINQSSGNSQALARCYSQISYLYYVMCKTGLLSPTPQEKIDFRKKGIDSVNQALKYTESNDLRTLLADLYIDDKNYDAALKELKYVSDNEFYDYNVHMQILGKYEQMKSARPEIVAQRIADEQKWIADYEQRMKEAQAAQEAQQAEQTTKPFKVNPGSGG
;
A
#
# COMPACT_ATOMS: atom_id res chain seq x y z
N MET A 1 -44.38 4.72 -27.89
CA MET A 1 -43.73 5.12 -26.64
C MET A 1 -42.70 6.19 -26.96
N SER A 2 -42.75 7.32 -26.25
CA SER A 2 -41.79 8.41 -26.48
C SER A 2 -40.36 7.97 -26.08
N ILE A 3 -39.36 8.43 -26.83
CA ILE A 3 -37.92 8.18 -26.57
C ILE A 3 -37.54 8.57 -25.13
N VAL A 4 -38.17 9.57 -24.56
CA VAL A 4 -38.03 10.01 -23.16
C VAL A 4 -38.60 8.97 -22.18
N GLY A 5 -39.70 8.30 -22.51
CA GLY A 5 -40.27 7.20 -21.70
C GLY A 5 -39.39 5.95 -21.74
N MET A 6 -38.78 5.64 -22.90
CA MET A 6 -37.87 4.52 -23.07
C MET A 6 -36.54 4.77 -22.33
N ARG A 7 -36.05 6.01 -22.32
CA ARG A 7 -34.85 6.43 -21.58
C ARG A 7 -35.04 6.37 -20.05
N LYS A 8 -36.19 6.81 -19.53
CA LYS A 8 -36.56 6.68 -18.10
C LYS A 8 -36.77 5.21 -17.68
N PHE A 9 -37.38 4.41 -18.56
CA PHE A 9 -37.60 2.98 -18.33
C PHE A 9 -36.26 2.20 -18.35
N MET A 10 -35.35 2.53 -19.27
CA MET A 10 -33.99 1.95 -19.30
C MET A 10 -33.13 2.42 -18.14
N GLN A 11 -33.17 3.70 -17.77
CA GLN A 11 -32.38 4.20 -16.63
C GLN A 11 -32.80 3.55 -15.31
N GLY A 12 -34.09 3.38 -15.03
CA GLY A 12 -34.55 2.69 -13.82
C GLY A 12 -34.17 1.21 -13.77
N LYS A 13 -34.37 0.47 -14.87
CA LYS A 13 -34.05 -0.97 -14.92
C LYS A 13 -32.54 -1.23 -15.02
N MET A 14 -31.81 -0.41 -15.75
CA MET A 14 -30.35 -0.56 -15.88
C MET A 14 -29.64 -0.28 -14.57
N GLN A 15 -30.15 0.64 -13.75
CA GLN A 15 -29.63 0.91 -12.41
C GLN A 15 -29.75 -0.31 -11.48
N TYR A 16 -30.86 -1.06 -11.57
CA TYR A 16 -31.05 -2.30 -10.79
C TYR A 16 -30.33 -3.51 -11.39
N VAL A 17 -30.22 -3.59 -12.70
CA VAL A 17 -29.39 -4.61 -13.38
C VAL A 17 -27.89 -4.36 -13.09
N MET A 18 -27.47 -3.09 -13.09
CA MET A 18 -26.12 -2.70 -12.67
C MET A 18 -25.88 -2.93 -11.18
N LEU A 19 -26.88 -2.70 -10.32
CA LEU A 19 -26.83 -3.05 -8.90
C LEU A 19 -26.75 -4.59 -8.69
N ALA A 20 -27.47 -5.37 -9.47
CA ALA A 20 -27.41 -6.84 -9.41
C ALA A 20 -26.11 -7.38 -9.98
N LEU A 21 -25.62 -6.83 -11.10
CA LEU A 21 -24.29 -7.12 -11.66
C LEU A 21 -23.18 -6.66 -10.73
N ALA A 22 -23.26 -5.44 -10.17
CA ALA A 22 -22.35 -4.97 -9.14
C ALA A 22 -22.43 -5.84 -7.87
N ALA A 23 -23.60 -6.43 -7.57
CA ALA A 23 -23.76 -7.37 -6.47
C ALA A 23 -23.08 -8.72 -6.73
N VAL A 24 -23.15 -9.21 -7.95
CA VAL A 24 -22.44 -10.42 -8.36
C VAL A 24 -20.94 -10.14 -8.46
N MET A 25 -20.55 -8.96 -8.97
CA MET A 25 -19.15 -8.57 -9.12
C MET A 25 -18.48 -8.12 -7.80
N ALA A 26 -19.22 -7.51 -6.87
CA ALA A 26 -18.68 -7.09 -5.56
C ALA A 26 -18.62 -8.24 -4.53
N VAL A 27 -18.87 -9.48 -4.90
CA VAL A 27 -18.31 -10.68 -4.25
C VAL A 27 -16.81 -10.81 -4.58
N GLY A 28 -16.20 -9.79 -5.11
CA GLY A 28 -14.78 -9.54 -5.02
C GLY A 28 -14.32 -9.35 -3.57
N ILE A 29 -14.62 -10.28 -2.70
CA ILE A 29 -13.66 -10.70 -1.69
C ILE A 29 -12.44 -11.01 -2.55
N VAL A 30 -11.39 -10.25 -2.36
CA VAL A 30 -10.08 -10.49 -2.97
C VAL A 30 -9.71 -11.93 -2.65
N GLY A 31 -10.23 -12.82 -3.42
CA GLY A 31 -10.05 -14.24 -3.32
C GLY A 31 -9.27 -14.65 -4.53
N ILE A 32 -8.02 -14.84 -4.31
CA ILE A 32 -7.09 -15.43 -5.24
C ILE A 32 -7.41 -16.91 -5.26
N GLY A 33 -8.37 -17.30 -6.09
CA GLY A 33 -8.58 -18.70 -6.46
C GLY A 33 -7.44 -19.11 -7.39
N ILE A 34 -6.42 -19.77 -6.85
CA ILE A 34 -5.48 -20.49 -7.69
C ILE A 34 -6.23 -21.76 -8.09
N GLY A 35 -6.77 -21.76 -9.29
CA GLY A 35 -7.38 -22.94 -9.88
C GLY A 35 -6.33 -24.02 -10.02
N SER A 36 -6.36 -25.02 -9.13
CA SER A 36 -5.65 -26.26 -9.37
C SER A 36 -6.37 -27.01 -10.49
N GLY A 37 -6.06 -26.67 -11.73
CA GLY A 37 -6.42 -27.47 -12.90
C GLY A 37 -5.74 -28.83 -12.84
N ARG A 38 -6.39 -29.79 -12.20
CA ARG A 38 -6.05 -31.21 -12.32
C ARG A 38 -6.74 -31.75 -13.57
N GLY A 39 -6.00 -31.84 -14.65
CA GLY A 39 -6.45 -32.62 -15.80
C GLY A 39 -6.03 -32.03 -17.14
N GLY A 40 -4.84 -32.36 -17.61
CA GLY A 40 -4.40 -32.08 -18.97
C GLY A 40 -2.92 -32.32 -19.14
N SER A 41 -2.53 -33.38 -19.80
CA SER A 41 -1.24 -33.82 -20.36
C SER A 41 -0.06 -32.83 -20.15
N VAL A 42 0.96 -33.36 -19.53
CA VAL A 42 2.29 -32.78 -19.39
C VAL A 42 2.87 -32.48 -20.77
N GLN A 43 2.82 -31.21 -21.15
CA GLN A 43 3.79 -30.64 -22.07
C GLN A 43 4.55 -29.61 -21.25
N ASP A 44 5.83 -29.86 -21.06
CA ASP A 44 6.75 -29.02 -20.28
C ASP A 44 7.02 -27.73 -21.08
N ASP A 45 6.04 -26.84 -21.11
CA ASP A 45 6.15 -25.52 -21.71
C ASP A 45 6.39 -24.49 -20.61
N SER A 46 7.67 -24.23 -20.34
CA SER A 46 8.13 -23.25 -19.36
C SER A 46 7.67 -21.82 -19.67
N SER A 47 7.06 -21.58 -20.83
CA SER A 47 6.55 -20.29 -21.31
C SER A 47 5.29 -19.82 -20.56
N GLY A 48 4.51 -20.72 -19.98
CA GLY A 48 3.27 -20.41 -19.24
C GLY A 48 3.45 -20.10 -17.75
N VAL A 49 4.57 -20.52 -17.14
CA VAL A 49 4.80 -20.39 -15.69
C VAL A 49 5.45 -19.07 -15.33
N MET A 50 4.73 -18.18 -14.64
CA MET A 50 5.24 -16.89 -14.19
C MET A 50 6.20 -17.01 -13.01
N ALA A 51 5.89 -17.88 -12.06
CA ALA A 51 6.69 -18.08 -10.86
C ALA A 51 6.47 -19.47 -10.24
N LYS A 52 7.36 -19.84 -9.31
CA LYS A 52 7.20 -21.01 -8.43
C LYS A 52 7.39 -20.58 -6.97
N ILE A 53 6.43 -20.96 -6.11
CA ILE A 53 6.45 -20.67 -4.68
C ILE A 53 6.54 -22.00 -3.93
N ASN A 54 7.68 -22.27 -3.30
CA ASN A 54 7.96 -23.57 -2.67
C ASN A 54 7.71 -24.76 -3.63
N GLY A 55 7.98 -24.57 -4.93
CA GLY A 55 7.76 -25.56 -5.98
C GLY A 55 6.39 -25.52 -6.65
N GLU A 56 5.38 -24.92 -6.08
CA GLU A 56 4.04 -24.74 -6.66
C GLU A 56 4.05 -23.61 -7.69
N LYS A 57 3.42 -23.85 -8.85
CA LYS A 57 3.45 -22.94 -9.99
C LYS A 57 2.38 -21.85 -9.90
N ILE A 58 2.70 -20.64 -10.36
CA ILE A 58 1.74 -19.59 -10.73
C ILE A 58 1.72 -19.57 -12.26
N GLU A 59 0.60 -19.96 -12.84
CA GLU A 59 0.43 -19.95 -14.29
C GLU A 59 0.06 -18.54 -14.77
N ARG A 60 0.59 -18.14 -15.93
CA ARG A 60 0.31 -16.82 -16.54
C ARG A 60 -1.18 -16.62 -16.80
N GLN A 61 -1.85 -17.63 -17.31
CA GLN A 61 -3.28 -17.56 -17.65
C GLN A 61 -4.13 -17.27 -16.40
N ASP A 62 -3.83 -17.91 -15.27
CA ASP A 62 -4.55 -17.70 -14.01
C ASP A 62 -4.32 -16.29 -13.48
N PHE A 63 -3.08 -15.80 -13.56
CA PHE A 63 -2.75 -14.44 -13.17
C PHE A 63 -3.49 -13.40 -14.02
N GLU A 64 -3.47 -13.54 -15.37
CA GLU A 64 -4.16 -12.61 -16.27
C GLU A 64 -5.67 -12.61 -16.03
N THR A 65 -6.26 -13.77 -15.83
CA THR A 65 -7.69 -13.89 -15.50
C THR A 65 -8.03 -13.15 -14.20
N GLN A 66 -7.20 -13.30 -13.17
CA GLN A 66 -7.41 -12.60 -11.91
C GLN A 66 -7.24 -11.10 -12.06
N TYR A 67 -6.23 -10.65 -12.82
CA TYR A 67 -6.01 -9.24 -13.08
C TYR A 67 -7.21 -8.61 -13.83
N GLN A 68 -7.72 -9.28 -14.86
CA GLN A 68 -8.92 -8.84 -15.59
C GLN A 68 -10.13 -8.73 -14.68
N ASN A 69 -10.41 -9.76 -13.87
CA ASN A 69 -11.51 -9.74 -12.91
C ASN A 69 -11.42 -8.58 -11.91
N GLN A 70 -10.20 -8.22 -11.49
CA GLN A 70 -9.99 -7.09 -10.59
C GLN A 70 -10.20 -5.74 -11.28
N THR A 71 -9.81 -5.60 -12.54
CA THR A 71 -9.92 -4.35 -13.30
C THR A 71 -11.35 -4.09 -13.78
N GLU A 72 -12.10 -5.11 -14.16
CA GLU A 72 -13.52 -4.99 -14.54
C GLU A 72 -14.40 -4.46 -13.40
N GLN A 73 -14.00 -4.67 -12.14
CA GLN A 73 -14.69 -4.13 -10.96
C GLN A 73 -14.48 -2.62 -10.77
N ASN A 74 -13.41 -2.06 -11.31
CA ASN A 74 -13.08 -0.64 -11.21
C ASN A 74 -13.62 0.17 -12.41
N GLN A 75 -14.90 0.04 -12.71
CA GLN A 75 -15.57 0.73 -13.82
C GLN A 75 -15.39 2.25 -13.72
N GLY A 76 -14.59 2.83 -14.63
CA GLY A 76 -14.59 4.27 -14.87
C GLY A 76 -13.28 4.92 -15.30
N ASN A 77 -12.13 4.54 -14.76
CA ASN A 77 -10.84 5.04 -15.20
C ASN A 77 -9.90 3.86 -15.50
N LEU A 78 -9.47 3.75 -16.74
CA LEU A 78 -8.36 2.87 -17.09
C LEU A 78 -7.11 3.45 -16.42
N PRO A 79 -6.38 2.65 -15.62
CA PRO A 79 -5.15 3.12 -15.00
C PRO A 79 -4.11 3.45 -16.09
N SER A 80 -3.24 4.42 -15.82
CA SER A 80 -2.07 4.66 -16.66
C SER A 80 -1.20 3.39 -16.77
N ALA A 81 -0.41 3.27 -17.82
CA ALA A 81 0.46 2.11 -17.99
C ALA A 81 1.42 1.91 -16.79
N PHE A 82 1.82 3.00 -16.14
CA PHE A 82 2.63 2.96 -14.93
C PHE A 82 1.86 2.38 -13.73
N GLU A 83 0.63 2.85 -13.50
CA GLU A 83 -0.25 2.35 -12.44
C GLU A 83 -0.67 0.91 -12.69
N GLU A 84 -0.91 0.53 -13.94
CA GLU A 84 -1.21 -0.84 -14.35
C GLU A 84 -0.06 -1.78 -13.98
N ALA A 85 1.19 -1.42 -14.31
CA ALA A 85 2.36 -2.22 -13.92
C ALA A 85 2.46 -2.41 -12.41
N GLN A 86 2.19 -1.34 -11.65
CA GLN A 86 2.17 -1.43 -10.18
C GLN A 86 1.01 -2.28 -9.66
N ALA A 87 -0.18 -2.16 -10.25
CA ALA A 87 -1.34 -2.97 -9.86
C ALA A 87 -1.10 -4.47 -10.09
N ARG A 88 -0.51 -4.82 -11.25
CA ARG A 88 -0.09 -6.19 -11.57
C ARG A 88 0.94 -6.73 -10.57
N GLY A 89 1.92 -5.91 -10.22
CA GLY A 89 2.93 -6.29 -9.22
C GLY A 89 2.33 -6.47 -7.82
N ARG A 90 1.40 -5.62 -7.39
CA ARG A 90 0.67 -5.78 -6.11
C ARG A 90 -0.20 -7.03 -6.10
N LEU A 91 -0.88 -7.33 -7.21
CA LEU A 91 -1.65 -8.57 -7.34
C LEU A 91 -0.73 -9.78 -7.21
N PHE A 92 0.42 -9.79 -7.90
CA PHE A 92 1.39 -10.87 -7.79
C PHE A 92 1.88 -11.07 -6.35
N ASP A 93 2.25 -10.00 -5.65
CA ASP A 93 2.63 -10.08 -4.23
C ASP A 93 1.51 -10.67 -3.37
N SER A 94 0.26 -10.27 -3.61
CA SER A 94 -0.91 -10.79 -2.90
C SER A 94 -1.10 -12.30 -3.13
N ILE A 95 -0.91 -12.76 -4.38
CA ILE A 95 -0.95 -14.19 -4.73
C ILE A 95 0.14 -14.95 -3.98
N VAL A 96 1.37 -14.45 -4.03
CA VAL A 96 2.51 -15.07 -3.35
C VAL A 96 2.27 -15.16 -1.84
N ASP A 97 1.82 -14.08 -1.20
CA ASP A 97 1.55 -14.05 0.24
C ASP A 97 0.44 -15.04 0.64
N GLN A 98 -0.62 -15.13 -0.17
CA GLN A 98 -1.69 -16.10 0.08
C GLN A 98 -1.19 -17.54 -0.07
N MET A 99 -0.44 -17.86 -1.14
CA MET A 99 0.13 -19.19 -1.33
C MET A 99 1.01 -19.59 -0.14
N ILE A 100 1.91 -18.71 0.28
CA ILE A 100 2.80 -18.96 1.42
C ILE A 100 2.00 -19.24 2.70
N LYS A 101 0.95 -18.46 2.96
CA LYS A 101 0.08 -18.64 4.14
C LYS A 101 -0.70 -19.95 4.10
N VAL A 102 -1.23 -20.32 2.92
CA VAL A 102 -1.93 -21.61 2.74
C VAL A 102 -0.96 -22.78 2.96
N GLN A 103 0.21 -22.75 2.30
CA GLN A 103 1.23 -23.79 2.46
C GLN A 103 1.73 -23.90 3.91
N ALA A 104 1.84 -22.78 4.62
CA ALA A 104 2.20 -22.79 6.05
C ALA A 104 1.11 -23.43 6.90
N ALA A 105 -0.17 -23.16 6.61
CA ALA A 105 -1.31 -23.78 7.29
C ALA A 105 -1.38 -25.29 7.02
N GLU A 106 -1.14 -25.72 5.78
CA GLU A 106 -1.06 -27.14 5.40
C GLU A 106 0.08 -27.85 6.15
N LYS A 107 1.28 -27.25 6.15
CA LYS A 107 2.43 -27.77 6.90
C LYS A 107 2.19 -27.87 8.40
N ALA A 108 1.40 -26.96 8.96
CA ALA A 108 0.98 -26.98 10.36
C ALA A 108 -0.17 -27.99 10.65
N GLY A 109 -0.62 -28.72 9.63
CA GLY A 109 -1.69 -29.73 9.76
C GLY A 109 -3.08 -29.14 9.95
N VAL A 110 -3.31 -27.87 9.59
CA VAL A 110 -4.62 -27.24 9.66
C VAL A 110 -5.56 -27.88 8.63
N LYS A 111 -6.74 -28.29 9.11
CA LYS A 111 -7.77 -28.90 8.25
C LYS A 111 -9.06 -28.10 8.31
N VAL A 112 -9.73 -27.98 7.16
CA VAL A 112 -11.04 -27.35 7.00
C VAL A 112 -11.98 -28.33 6.33
N GLY A 113 -13.07 -28.65 7.01
CA GLY A 113 -14.08 -29.59 6.51
C GLY A 113 -15.01 -28.95 5.47
N ARG A 114 -15.57 -29.76 4.57
CA ARG A 114 -16.56 -29.30 3.57
C ARG A 114 -17.78 -28.61 4.20
N GLY A 115 -18.19 -29.04 5.41
CA GLY A 115 -19.29 -28.42 6.16
C GLY A 115 -18.97 -26.99 6.58
N GLU A 116 -17.75 -26.73 7.02
CA GLU A 116 -17.28 -25.39 7.41
C GLU A 116 -17.24 -24.45 6.20
N VAL A 117 -16.72 -24.92 5.06
CA VAL A 117 -16.71 -24.17 3.80
C VAL A 117 -18.14 -23.80 3.40
N LYS A 118 -19.06 -24.78 3.37
CA LYS A 118 -20.47 -24.54 3.04
C LYS A 118 -21.14 -23.54 3.98
N LYS A 119 -20.87 -23.65 5.28
CA LYS A 119 -21.37 -22.70 6.28
C LYS A 119 -20.86 -21.29 5.99
N LYS A 120 -19.57 -21.14 5.73
CA LYS A 120 -18.94 -19.84 5.45
C LYS A 120 -19.45 -19.20 4.16
N ILE A 121 -19.64 -19.99 3.09
CA ILE A 121 -20.26 -19.54 1.85
C ILE A 121 -21.68 -19.02 2.12
N ASN A 122 -22.48 -19.72 2.90
CA ASN A 122 -23.83 -19.27 3.25
C ASN A 122 -23.80 -17.96 4.08
N GLU A 123 -22.84 -17.79 4.99
CA GLU A 123 -22.63 -16.54 5.75
C GLU A 123 -22.35 -15.38 4.79
N TYR A 124 -21.45 -15.55 3.81
CA TYR A 124 -21.14 -14.53 2.81
C TYR A 124 -22.37 -14.16 1.96
N ILE A 125 -23.11 -15.16 1.50
CA ILE A 125 -24.33 -14.95 0.72
C ILE A 125 -25.36 -14.15 1.54
N ASN A 126 -25.60 -14.53 2.81
CA ASN A 126 -26.54 -13.83 3.68
C ASN A 126 -26.11 -12.39 3.98
N MET A 127 -24.83 -12.17 4.26
CA MET A 127 -24.27 -10.82 4.45
C MET A 127 -24.48 -9.97 3.20
N ARG A 128 -24.23 -10.53 2.01
CA ARG A 128 -24.39 -9.80 0.75
C ARG A 128 -25.85 -9.47 0.45
N ILE A 129 -26.75 -10.39 0.71
CA ILE A 129 -28.20 -10.16 0.58
C ILE A 129 -28.66 -9.06 1.55
N SER A 130 -28.15 -9.05 2.78
CA SER A 130 -28.45 -7.99 3.75
C SER A 130 -28.00 -6.60 3.24
N GLN A 131 -26.79 -6.51 2.66
CA GLN A 131 -26.30 -5.28 2.05
C GLN A 131 -27.16 -4.84 0.87
N LEU A 132 -27.54 -5.77 -0.01
CA LEU A 132 -28.43 -5.49 -1.14
C LEU A 132 -29.80 -5.00 -0.68
N LYS A 133 -30.37 -5.60 0.36
CA LYS A 133 -31.61 -5.20 0.97
C LYS A 133 -31.52 -3.75 1.51
N GLU A 134 -30.45 -3.43 2.23
CA GLU A 134 -30.22 -2.07 2.73
C GLU A 134 -30.12 -1.03 1.60
N GLN A 135 -29.39 -1.37 0.52
CA GLN A 135 -29.25 -0.51 -0.66
C GLN A 135 -30.56 -0.34 -1.44
N ALA A 136 -31.26 -1.44 -1.73
CA ALA A 136 -32.51 -1.42 -2.48
C ALA A 136 -33.64 -0.65 -1.75
N LEU A 137 -33.59 -0.65 -0.43
CA LEU A 137 -34.58 0.01 0.43
C LEU A 137 -34.07 1.32 1.06
N ALA A 138 -32.93 1.86 0.59
CA ALA A 138 -32.30 3.06 1.17
C ALA A 138 -33.28 4.27 1.18
N ASN A 139 -34.00 4.49 0.07
CA ASN A 139 -34.89 5.62 -0.12
C ASN A 139 -36.37 5.34 0.29
N ARG A 140 -36.63 4.16 0.89
CA ARG A 140 -38.01 3.80 1.26
C ARG A 140 -38.42 4.42 2.58
N LYS A 141 -39.57 5.08 2.59
CA LYS A 141 -40.28 5.50 3.82
C LYS A 141 -40.96 4.28 4.44
N GLY A 142 -40.51 3.84 5.63
CA GLY A 142 -41.08 2.71 6.36
C GLY A 142 -40.05 1.60 6.69
N LYS A 143 -40.56 0.50 7.29
CA LYS A 143 -39.69 -0.62 7.69
C LYS A 143 -39.07 -1.35 6.48
N LYS A 144 -37.81 -1.64 6.55
CA LYS A 144 -37.05 -2.43 5.56
C LYS A 144 -37.23 -3.94 5.80
N THR A 145 -38.41 -4.45 5.45
CA THR A 145 -38.75 -5.90 5.64
C THR A 145 -38.28 -6.75 4.49
N ASP A 146 -38.27 -8.08 4.69
CA ASP A 146 -37.91 -9.02 3.62
C ASP A 146 -38.94 -9.02 2.49
N GLU A 147 -40.22 -8.91 2.83
CA GLU A 147 -41.34 -8.82 1.85
C GLU A 147 -41.19 -7.56 0.97
N ALA A 148 -40.78 -6.45 1.60
CA ALA A 148 -40.51 -5.22 0.86
C ALA A 148 -39.35 -5.34 -0.10
N PHE A 149 -38.30 -6.05 0.29
CA PHE A 149 -37.15 -6.34 -0.54
C PHE A 149 -37.50 -7.28 -1.70
N GLU A 150 -38.24 -8.37 -1.43
CA GLU A 150 -38.71 -9.30 -2.47
C GLU A 150 -39.63 -8.61 -3.49
N ALA A 151 -40.51 -7.72 -3.01
CA ALA A 151 -41.38 -6.92 -3.90
C ALA A 151 -40.56 -6.00 -4.81
N GLU A 152 -39.46 -5.40 -4.32
CA GLU A 152 -38.59 -4.55 -5.11
C GLU A 152 -37.79 -5.36 -6.13
N LEU A 153 -37.26 -6.51 -5.73
CA LEU A 153 -36.60 -7.44 -6.63
C LEU A 153 -37.54 -7.89 -7.77
N LYS A 154 -38.78 -8.26 -7.44
CA LYS A 154 -39.78 -8.66 -8.42
C LYS A 154 -40.12 -7.55 -9.42
N ARG A 155 -40.20 -6.28 -8.96
CA ARG A 155 -40.35 -5.11 -9.84
C ARG A 155 -39.20 -4.97 -10.83
N SER A 156 -37.99 -5.35 -10.41
CA SER A 156 -36.78 -5.34 -11.23
C SER A 156 -36.62 -6.60 -12.10
N GLY A 157 -37.57 -7.52 -12.06
CA GLY A 157 -37.52 -8.78 -12.81
C GLY A 157 -36.57 -9.83 -12.24
N MET A 158 -36.21 -9.70 -10.96
CA MET A 158 -35.28 -10.61 -10.26
C MET A 158 -35.99 -11.39 -9.16
N SER A 159 -35.41 -12.53 -8.75
CA SER A 159 -35.85 -13.28 -7.58
C SER A 159 -34.70 -13.45 -6.58
N LEU A 160 -35.03 -13.46 -5.29
CA LEU A 160 -34.06 -13.73 -4.24
C LEU A 160 -33.37 -15.11 -4.42
N ALA A 161 -34.13 -16.10 -4.90
CA ALA A 161 -33.59 -17.45 -5.17
C ALA A 161 -32.54 -17.42 -6.29
N GLN A 162 -32.79 -16.66 -7.36
CA GLN A 162 -31.85 -16.49 -8.46
C GLN A 162 -30.57 -15.80 -7.96
N ILE A 163 -30.69 -14.68 -7.22
CA ILE A 163 -29.55 -13.97 -6.65
C ILE A 163 -28.72 -14.90 -5.75
N LYS A 164 -29.35 -15.67 -4.86
CA LYS A 164 -28.65 -16.67 -4.02
C LYS A 164 -27.88 -17.70 -4.83
N THR A 165 -28.49 -18.16 -5.93
CA THR A 165 -27.88 -19.15 -6.83
C THR A 165 -26.67 -18.57 -7.56
N ASP A 166 -26.79 -17.36 -8.08
CA ASP A 166 -25.73 -16.70 -8.83
C ASP A 166 -24.55 -16.31 -7.91
N LEU A 167 -24.84 -15.79 -6.71
CA LEU A 167 -23.82 -15.56 -5.68
C LEU A 167 -23.09 -16.86 -5.31
N ARG A 168 -23.81 -17.97 -5.17
CA ARG A 168 -23.19 -19.27 -4.84
C ARG A 168 -22.29 -19.79 -5.97
N LYS A 169 -22.65 -19.57 -7.23
CA LYS A 169 -21.83 -19.95 -8.38
C LYS A 169 -20.59 -19.09 -8.50
N ALA A 170 -20.69 -17.80 -8.12
CA ALA A 170 -19.58 -16.85 -8.18
C ALA A 170 -18.52 -17.07 -7.08
N ILE A 171 -18.86 -17.76 -5.98
CA ILE A 171 -17.92 -18.01 -4.88
C ILE A 171 -17.19 -19.33 -5.13
N ASP A 172 -15.86 -19.28 -5.29
CA ASP A 172 -15.02 -20.47 -5.36
C ASP A 172 -14.89 -21.12 -3.98
N PRO A 173 -15.35 -22.39 -3.80
CA PRO A 173 -15.22 -23.11 -2.52
C PRO A 173 -13.76 -23.33 -2.09
N LYS A 174 -12.83 -23.48 -3.03
CA LYS A 174 -11.39 -23.63 -2.72
C LYS A 174 -10.84 -22.37 -2.07
N MET A 175 -11.17 -21.22 -2.61
CA MET A 175 -10.80 -19.93 -2.06
C MET A 175 -11.29 -19.75 -0.61
N VAL A 176 -12.56 -20.12 -0.35
CA VAL A 176 -13.12 -20.05 1.01
C VAL A 176 -12.42 -21.04 1.94
N GLN A 177 -12.07 -22.22 1.45
CA GLN A 177 -11.27 -23.20 2.20
C GLN A 177 -9.92 -22.64 2.59
N ASP A 178 -9.21 -22.03 1.64
CA ASP A 178 -7.87 -21.46 1.84
C ASP A 178 -7.90 -20.31 2.86
N GLN A 179 -8.90 -19.42 2.77
CA GLN A 179 -9.11 -18.36 3.77
C GLN A 179 -9.37 -18.91 5.17
N LEU A 180 -10.21 -19.94 5.29
CA LEU A 180 -10.47 -20.58 6.57
C LEU A 180 -9.23 -21.28 7.12
N MET A 181 -8.39 -21.87 6.26
CA MET A 181 -7.12 -22.47 6.69
C MET A 181 -6.17 -21.42 7.23
N ILE A 182 -6.00 -20.30 6.50
CA ILE A 182 -5.17 -19.18 6.95
C ILE A 182 -5.69 -18.62 8.28
N GLN A 183 -7.00 -18.38 8.36
CA GLN A 183 -7.63 -17.86 9.60
C GLN A 183 -7.35 -18.77 10.78
N LYS A 184 -7.64 -20.08 10.67
CA LYS A 184 -7.38 -21.06 11.74
C LYS A 184 -5.91 -21.11 12.14
N GLN A 185 -4.99 -21.03 11.17
CA GLN A 185 -3.56 -20.98 11.46
C GLN A 185 -3.19 -19.72 12.25
N MET A 186 -3.72 -18.57 11.85
CA MET A 186 -3.47 -17.31 12.56
C MET A 186 -4.11 -17.30 13.95
N ASP A 187 -5.31 -17.84 14.10
CA ASP A 187 -5.98 -17.96 15.40
C ASP A 187 -5.14 -18.83 16.35
N LYS A 188 -4.63 -19.98 15.87
CA LYS A 188 -3.74 -20.86 16.65
C LYS A 188 -2.44 -20.16 17.07
N ILE A 189 -1.86 -19.34 16.19
CA ILE A 189 -0.66 -18.55 16.51
C ILE A 189 -0.99 -17.52 17.61
N LYS A 190 -2.16 -16.90 17.56
CA LYS A 190 -2.63 -15.92 18.55
C LYS A 190 -3.01 -16.52 19.90
N GLU A 191 -3.37 -17.80 19.97
CA GLU A 191 -3.66 -18.51 21.23
C GLU A 191 -2.46 -18.53 22.20
N GLY A 192 -1.23 -18.40 21.69
CA GLY A 192 -0.01 -18.34 22.51
C GLY A 192 0.24 -17.01 23.22
N ILE A 193 -0.61 -16.00 23.03
CA ILE A 193 -0.42 -14.67 23.63
C ILE A 193 -0.80 -14.73 25.12
N ASP A 194 0.14 -14.29 26.00
CA ASP A 194 -0.14 -14.15 27.42
C ASP A 194 -1.08 -12.96 27.67
N THR A 195 -2.33 -13.25 28.01
CA THR A 195 -3.38 -12.25 28.30
C THR A 195 -3.59 -12.01 29.79
N SER A 196 -2.66 -12.47 30.62
CA SER A 196 -2.74 -12.30 32.09
C SER A 196 -2.63 -10.81 32.48
N ASP A 197 -3.17 -10.48 33.66
CA ASP A 197 -3.02 -9.14 34.23
C ASP A 197 -1.54 -8.76 34.43
N ARG A 198 -0.67 -9.74 34.64
CA ARG A 198 0.79 -9.51 34.72
C ARG A 198 1.34 -9.00 33.40
N ALA A 199 0.98 -9.65 32.28
CA ALA A 199 1.42 -9.23 30.95
C ALA A 199 0.87 -7.86 30.58
N VAL A 200 -0.42 -7.62 30.85
CA VAL A 200 -1.04 -6.30 30.63
C VAL A 200 -0.35 -5.22 31.45
N LYS A 201 -0.04 -5.45 32.73
CA LYS A 201 0.72 -4.48 33.55
C LYS A 201 2.12 -4.23 33.02
N ALA A 202 2.81 -5.28 32.55
CA ALA A 202 4.16 -5.17 31.96
C ALA A 202 4.18 -4.36 30.65
N SER A 203 3.05 -4.26 29.93
CA SER A 203 2.97 -3.41 28.72
C SER A 203 3.07 -1.91 29.02
N PHE A 204 2.90 -1.50 30.28
CA PHE A 204 3.10 -0.15 30.76
C PHE A 204 4.53 0.12 31.26
N ASP A 205 5.43 -0.86 31.19
CA ASP A 205 6.83 -0.65 31.48
C ASP A 205 7.44 0.32 30.47
N GLU A 206 8.22 1.25 30.99
CA GLU A 206 8.95 2.25 30.22
C GLU A 206 10.41 2.25 30.66
N ILE A 207 11.28 2.45 29.68
CA ILE A 207 12.73 2.59 29.92
C ILE A 207 13.21 3.94 29.39
N GLN A 208 14.15 4.54 30.09
CA GLN A 208 14.89 5.70 29.61
C GLN A 208 16.22 5.21 29.02
N LEU A 209 16.55 5.70 27.85
CA LEU A 209 17.72 5.23 27.09
C LEU A 209 18.77 6.32 26.95
N ALA A 210 20.01 5.90 26.99
CA ALA A 210 21.14 6.64 26.42
C ALA A 210 21.74 5.82 25.27
N GLN A 211 22.33 6.51 24.29
CA GLN A 211 22.95 5.87 23.14
C GLN A 211 24.31 6.46 22.77
N ILE A 212 25.14 5.63 22.15
CA ILE A 212 26.38 6.04 21.48
C ILE A 212 26.31 5.54 20.06
N THR A 213 26.35 6.44 19.10
CA THR A 213 26.32 6.12 17.67
C THR A 213 27.70 6.23 17.06
N VAL A 214 28.20 5.15 16.46
CA VAL A 214 29.44 5.12 15.68
C VAL A 214 29.09 4.99 14.21
N SER A 215 29.20 6.11 13.48
CA SER A 215 28.77 6.22 12.09
C SER A 215 29.77 5.58 11.12
N SER A 216 29.26 5.02 10.04
CA SER A 216 30.03 4.56 8.87
C SER A 216 30.09 5.60 7.74
N LYS A 217 29.55 6.80 7.93
CA LYS A 217 29.56 7.86 6.90
C LYS A 217 30.95 8.37 6.56
N THR A 218 31.86 8.34 7.52
CA THR A 218 33.23 8.84 7.39
C THR A 218 34.28 7.73 7.41
N ARG A 219 33.88 6.47 7.55
CA ARG A 219 34.76 5.29 7.63
C ARG A 219 34.08 4.03 7.13
N PRO A 220 34.84 3.00 6.71
CA PRO A 220 34.26 1.71 6.37
C PRO A 220 33.45 1.09 7.52
N MET A 221 32.37 0.36 7.20
CA MET A 221 31.50 -0.29 8.18
C MET A 221 32.28 -1.19 9.16
N ALA A 222 33.30 -1.93 8.69
CA ALA A 222 34.11 -2.78 9.54
C ALA A 222 34.93 -1.97 10.59
N GLN A 223 35.41 -0.78 10.24
CA GLN A 223 36.08 0.09 11.19
C GLN A 223 35.09 0.71 12.19
N ALA A 224 33.87 1.07 11.74
CA ALA A 224 32.82 1.51 12.63
C ALA A 224 32.43 0.41 13.63
N GLU A 225 32.33 -0.84 13.17
CA GLU A 225 32.06 -1.99 14.03
C GLU A 225 33.14 -2.19 15.10
N GLN A 226 34.42 -2.20 14.69
CA GLN A 226 35.52 -2.36 15.64
C GLN A 226 35.51 -1.25 16.68
N ARG A 227 35.38 0.02 16.25
CA ARG A 227 35.29 1.16 17.17
C ARG A 227 34.11 1.03 18.13
N ALA A 228 32.94 0.59 17.65
CA ALA A 228 31.77 0.37 18.51
C ALA A 228 32.00 -0.78 19.52
N LYS A 229 32.70 -1.86 19.13
CA LYS A 229 33.11 -2.92 20.06
C LYS A 229 34.05 -2.42 21.15
N ASP A 230 35.02 -1.59 20.79
CA ASP A 230 35.97 -0.99 21.74
C ASP A 230 35.27 -0.08 22.74
N VAL A 231 34.32 0.75 22.27
CA VAL A 231 33.50 1.63 23.14
C VAL A 231 32.61 0.80 24.06
N LEU A 232 31.98 -0.28 23.54
CA LEU A 232 31.16 -1.17 24.35
C LEU A 232 32.00 -1.86 25.44
N ALA A 233 33.22 -2.29 25.14
CA ALA A 233 34.13 -2.90 26.11
C ALA A 233 34.43 -1.92 27.25
N LYS A 234 34.72 -0.64 26.93
CA LYS A 234 34.95 0.42 27.93
C LYS A 234 33.68 0.66 28.78
N ALA A 235 32.51 0.73 28.16
CA ALA A 235 31.26 0.88 28.91
C ALA A 235 31.01 -0.31 29.86
N ARG A 236 31.32 -1.53 29.44
CA ARG A 236 31.20 -2.74 30.28
C ARG A 236 32.26 -2.83 31.39
N SER A 237 33.43 -2.21 31.19
CA SER A 237 34.45 -2.14 32.23
C SER A 237 34.17 -1.06 33.32
N GLY A 238 33.03 -0.36 33.19
CA GLY A 238 32.58 0.62 34.18
C GLY A 238 32.96 2.09 33.89
N GLU A 239 33.51 2.38 32.70
CA GLU A 239 33.69 3.75 32.29
C GLU A 239 32.33 4.47 32.13
N SER A 240 32.26 5.73 32.51
CA SER A 240 31.03 6.51 32.44
C SER A 240 30.48 6.56 31.01
N PHE A 241 29.28 6.03 30.82
CA PHE A 241 28.61 6.04 29.52
C PHE A 241 28.45 7.45 28.95
N ALA A 242 28.14 8.44 29.81
CA ALA A 242 28.00 9.83 29.40
C ALA A 242 29.33 10.42 28.90
N LYS A 243 30.48 10.09 29.54
CA LYS A 243 31.81 10.49 29.06
C LYS A 243 32.13 9.83 27.71
N LEU A 244 31.84 8.53 27.58
CA LEU A 244 32.04 7.81 26.32
C LEU A 244 31.15 8.35 25.21
N ALA A 245 29.90 8.73 25.50
CA ALA A 245 29.00 9.37 24.54
C ALA A 245 29.57 10.70 24.05
N GLY A 246 30.04 11.57 24.96
CA GLY A 246 30.67 12.84 24.60
C GLY A 246 31.95 12.70 23.76
N GLN A 247 32.69 11.56 23.91
CA GLN A 247 33.95 11.33 23.20
C GLN A 247 33.77 10.58 21.86
N PHE A 248 32.79 9.71 21.79
CA PHE A 248 32.68 8.71 20.69
C PHE A 248 31.38 8.77 19.92
N SER A 249 30.30 9.36 20.47
CA SER A 249 29.03 9.43 19.76
C SER A 249 29.07 10.49 18.66
N GLU A 250 28.54 10.11 17.52
CA GLU A 250 28.51 10.93 16.30
C GLU A 250 27.07 11.33 15.95
N ASP A 251 26.17 11.32 16.96
CA ASP A 251 24.78 11.76 16.84
C ASP A 251 24.48 13.01 17.68
N ALA A 252 23.24 13.49 17.60
CA ALA A 252 22.79 14.68 18.30
C ALA A 252 22.79 14.54 19.84
N TYR A 253 22.79 13.31 20.37
CA TYR A 253 22.78 13.06 21.82
C TYR A 253 24.17 13.08 22.46
N SER A 254 25.22 13.19 21.67
CA SER A 254 26.62 13.28 22.17
C SER A 254 26.78 14.36 23.25
N ALA A 255 26.25 15.56 23.01
CA ALA A 255 26.35 16.70 23.95
C ALA A 255 25.58 16.48 25.25
N SER A 256 24.54 15.64 25.26
CA SER A 256 23.75 15.26 26.45
C SER A 256 24.27 13.99 27.13
N GLY A 257 25.49 13.54 26.83
CA GLY A 257 26.03 12.28 27.34
C GLY A 257 25.28 11.04 26.83
N GLY A 258 24.72 11.14 25.64
CA GLY A 258 23.95 10.09 25.00
C GLY A 258 22.47 10.02 25.40
N ASP A 259 22.02 10.83 26.36
CA ASP A 259 20.67 10.77 26.90
C ASP A 259 19.61 11.17 25.87
N GLN A 260 18.64 10.29 25.65
CA GLN A 260 17.50 10.56 24.76
C GLN A 260 16.39 11.37 25.46
N GLY A 261 16.45 11.54 26.78
CA GLY A 261 15.57 12.38 27.58
C GLY A 261 14.20 11.76 27.89
N ALA A 262 13.59 11.04 26.96
CA ALA A 262 12.25 10.51 27.11
C ALA A 262 12.24 9.03 27.57
N PHE A 263 11.19 8.66 28.33
CA PHE A 263 10.86 7.25 28.56
C PHE A 263 10.15 6.70 27.32
N VAL A 264 10.50 5.48 26.94
CA VAL A 264 9.92 4.77 25.79
C VAL A 264 9.28 3.43 26.23
N ARG A 265 8.15 3.09 25.63
CA ARG A 265 7.46 1.80 25.82
C ARG A 265 8.03 0.76 24.87
N LYS A 266 7.85 -0.50 25.24
CA LYS A 266 8.23 -1.63 24.40
C LYS A 266 7.61 -1.55 22.98
N SER A 267 6.34 -1.16 22.89
CA SER A 267 5.60 -1.00 21.63
C SER A 267 6.14 0.09 20.69
N ASN A 268 6.97 1.01 21.21
CA ASN A 268 7.53 2.11 20.42
C ASN A 268 8.91 1.78 19.82
N LEU A 269 9.39 0.56 20.04
CA LEU A 269 10.68 0.08 19.54
C LEU A 269 10.47 -1.10 18.58
N PRO A 270 11.37 -1.29 17.58
CA PRO A 270 11.42 -2.52 16.81
C PRO A 270 11.56 -3.74 17.74
N GLU A 271 10.87 -4.84 17.43
CA GLU A 271 10.76 -6.01 18.34
C GLU A 271 12.11 -6.56 18.82
N GLU A 272 13.08 -6.70 17.90
CA GLU A 272 14.43 -7.22 18.25
C GLU A 272 15.16 -6.28 19.22
N LEU A 273 15.04 -4.97 19.00
CA LEU A 273 15.62 -3.96 19.87
C LEU A 273 14.89 -3.92 21.22
N ALA A 274 13.57 -3.94 21.20
CA ALA A 274 12.73 -3.93 22.38
C ALA A 274 13.02 -5.15 23.27
N SER A 275 13.08 -6.36 22.71
CA SER A 275 13.38 -7.59 23.46
C SER A 275 14.76 -7.53 24.14
N THR A 276 15.75 -6.97 23.45
CA THR A 276 17.10 -6.77 24.00
C THR A 276 17.11 -5.77 25.15
N LEU A 277 16.54 -4.58 24.92
CA LEU A 277 16.64 -3.45 25.88
C LEU A 277 15.75 -3.64 27.11
N PHE A 278 14.54 -4.20 26.93
CA PHE A 278 13.65 -4.48 28.06
C PHE A 278 14.12 -5.66 28.93
N GLY A 279 15.04 -6.49 28.42
CA GLY A 279 15.74 -7.53 29.20
C GLY A 279 16.84 -6.99 30.14
N LEU A 280 17.32 -5.75 29.92
CA LEU A 280 18.40 -5.14 30.69
C LEU A 280 17.88 -4.49 31.98
N LYS A 281 18.73 -4.45 33.00
CA LYS A 281 18.54 -3.63 34.22
C LYS A 281 19.02 -2.20 33.97
N ALA A 282 18.59 -1.27 34.85
CA ALA A 282 19.14 0.07 34.86
C ALA A 282 20.66 0.03 35.08
N GLY A 283 21.39 0.78 34.26
CA GLY A 283 22.86 0.80 34.20
C GLY A 283 23.46 -0.17 33.19
N GLU A 284 22.76 -1.22 32.76
CA GLU A 284 23.30 -2.20 31.81
C GLU A 284 23.32 -1.67 30.37
N VAL A 285 24.23 -2.24 29.57
CA VAL A 285 24.50 -1.82 28.19
C VAL A 285 24.31 -2.98 27.19
N ALA A 286 23.74 -2.66 26.03
CA ALA A 286 23.62 -3.58 24.90
C ALA A 286 24.28 -3.02 23.64
N GLY A 287 24.71 -3.90 22.78
CA GLY A 287 25.32 -3.56 21.50
C GLY A 287 26.61 -4.33 21.19
N PRO A 288 27.36 -3.90 20.16
CA PRO A 288 26.95 -2.90 19.19
C PRO A 288 25.83 -3.42 18.27
N ILE A 289 24.76 -2.64 18.16
CA ILE A 289 23.61 -3.00 17.32
C ILE A 289 23.80 -2.34 15.96
N LYS A 290 23.80 -3.15 14.91
CA LYS A 290 24.00 -2.67 13.53
C LYS A 290 22.79 -1.86 13.07
N GLN A 291 23.06 -0.68 12.54
CA GLN A 291 22.11 0.20 11.87
C GLN A 291 22.51 0.42 10.40
N ALA A 292 21.66 1.07 9.62
CA ALA A 292 21.96 1.39 8.23
C ALA A 292 23.28 2.17 8.07
N ASP A 293 23.53 3.13 8.95
CA ASP A 293 24.64 4.11 8.87
C ASP A 293 25.73 3.86 9.92
N GLY A 294 25.82 2.66 10.49
CA GLY A 294 26.85 2.36 11.50
C GLY A 294 26.38 1.42 12.59
N TYR A 295 26.83 1.66 13.81
CA TYR A 295 26.53 0.85 14.99
C TYR A 295 26.09 1.73 16.16
N VAL A 296 25.13 1.23 16.96
CA VAL A 296 24.65 1.93 18.15
C VAL A 296 24.84 1.04 19.38
N ILE A 297 25.31 1.65 20.45
CA ILE A 297 25.39 1.06 21.78
C ILE A 297 24.35 1.75 22.63
N TYR A 298 23.52 1.00 23.32
CA TYR A 298 22.48 1.53 24.22
C TYR A 298 22.82 1.25 25.67
N GLN A 299 22.43 2.17 26.54
CA GLN A 299 22.35 1.96 27.99
C GLN A 299 20.92 2.21 28.46
N VAL A 300 20.38 1.33 29.26
CA VAL A 300 19.15 1.59 30.01
C VAL A 300 19.50 2.45 31.23
N LYS A 301 19.13 3.72 31.21
CA LYS A 301 19.41 4.66 32.31
C LYS A 301 18.50 4.44 33.50
N ASP A 302 17.22 4.30 33.22
CA ASP A 302 16.18 4.16 34.25
C ASP A 302 15.02 3.30 33.73
N ARG A 303 14.21 2.79 34.65
CA ARG A 303 13.02 1.99 34.39
C ARG A 303 11.89 2.41 35.30
N ARG A 304 10.70 2.48 34.75
CA ARG A 304 9.47 2.69 35.53
C ARG A 304 8.32 1.90 34.95
N ASN A 305 7.30 1.66 35.76
CA ASN A 305 6.01 1.20 35.29
C ASN A 305 5.04 2.39 35.31
N ALA A 306 4.59 2.80 34.11
CA ALA A 306 3.68 3.92 33.93
C ALA A 306 2.20 3.43 33.95
N LEU A 307 1.85 2.58 34.90
CA LEU A 307 0.52 2.05 35.07
C LEU A 307 -0.49 3.18 35.31
N PRO A 308 -1.59 3.27 34.54
CA PRO A 308 -2.64 4.26 34.75
C PRO A 308 -3.26 4.17 36.15
N ALA A 309 -3.57 5.30 36.77
CA ALA A 309 -4.15 5.34 38.12
C ALA A 309 -5.50 4.61 38.22
N ASP A 310 -6.26 4.58 37.13
CA ASP A 310 -7.56 3.92 37.00
C ASP A 310 -7.48 2.44 36.57
N PHE A 311 -6.27 1.86 36.50
CA PHE A 311 -6.09 0.44 36.10
C PHE A 311 -6.88 -0.55 36.97
N ASN A 312 -7.11 -0.20 38.23
CA ASN A 312 -7.86 -1.07 39.17
C ASN A 312 -9.38 -1.04 38.95
N ASP A 313 -9.91 -0.07 38.20
CA ASP A 313 -11.30 -0.09 37.78
C ASP A 313 -11.55 -1.28 36.84
N PRO A 314 -12.54 -2.16 37.12
CA PRO A 314 -12.75 -3.36 36.29
C PRO A 314 -13.06 -3.08 34.83
N LYS A 315 -13.77 -1.97 34.53
CA LYS A 315 -14.13 -1.58 33.18
C LYS A 315 -12.89 -1.07 32.42
N LYS A 316 -12.09 -0.22 33.06
CA LYS A 316 -10.84 0.28 32.50
C LYS A 316 -9.80 -0.80 32.29
N ARG A 317 -9.66 -1.72 33.27
CA ARG A 317 -8.78 -2.88 33.12
C ARG A 317 -9.15 -3.74 31.91
N LYS A 318 -10.46 -3.95 31.67
CA LYS A 318 -10.90 -4.67 30.48
C LYS A 318 -10.51 -3.92 29.21
N GLU A 319 -10.71 -2.60 29.13
CA GLU A 319 -10.31 -1.77 27.98
C GLU A 319 -8.79 -1.87 27.73
N TYR A 320 -7.97 -1.77 28.76
CA TYR A 320 -6.51 -1.91 28.67
C TYR A 320 -6.09 -3.30 28.20
N ARG A 321 -6.72 -4.35 28.71
CA ARG A 321 -6.48 -5.72 28.26
C ARG A 321 -6.85 -5.91 26.81
N ASP A 322 -8.03 -5.46 26.38
CA ASP A 322 -8.50 -5.59 25.01
C ASP A 322 -7.52 -4.86 24.04
N THR A 323 -7.07 -3.66 24.40
CA THR A 323 -6.06 -2.90 23.63
C THR A 323 -4.72 -3.63 23.55
N TYR A 324 -4.21 -4.13 24.67
CA TYR A 324 -2.97 -4.91 24.74
C TYR A 324 -3.05 -6.16 23.86
N VAL A 325 -4.13 -6.93 24.01
CA VAL A 325 -4.33 -8.16 23.22
C VAL A 325 -4.37 -7.86 21.73
N GLN A 326 -5.05 -6.78 21.33
CA GLN A 326 -5.10 -6.36 19.93
C GLN A 326 -3.71 -5.98 19.38
N GLN A 327 -2.91 -5.28 20.18
CA GLN A 327 -1.53 -4.89 19.79
C GLN A 327 -0.62 -6.13 19.67
N GLU A 328 -0.64 -7.02 20.66
CA GLU A 328 0.16 -8.26 20.63
C GLU A 328 -0.27 -9.18 19.48
N GLN A 329 -1.57 -9.28 19.19
CA GLN A 329 -2.06 -10.04 18.04
C GLN A 329 -1.51 -9.49 16.72
N ALA A 330 -1.46 -8.16 16.56
CA ALA A 330 -0.90 -7.55 15.36
C ALA A 330 0.61 -7.82 15.22
N ILE A 331 1.37 -7.73 16.33
CA ILE A 331 2.82 -8.00 16.36
C ILE A 331 3.11 -9.46 16.01
N VAL A 332 2.44 -10.39 16.67
CA VAL A 332 2.64 -11.83 16.46
C VAL A 332 2.24 -12.25 15.05
N GLN A 333 1.14 -11.68 14.53
CA GLN A 333 0.72 -11.92 13.16
C GLN A 333 1.74 -11.39 12.15
N ALA A 334 2.18 -10.13 12.29
CA ALA A 334 3.18 -9.53 11.39
C ALA A 334 4.50 -10.31 11.39
N LYS A 335 4.94 -10.77 12.57
CA LYS A 335 6.12 -11.62 12.70
C LYS A 335 5.94 -12.96 11.99
N ALA A 336 4.83 -13.65 12.24
CA ALA A 336 4.56 -14.93 11.60
C ALA A 336 4.52 -14.80 10.06
N GLU A 337 3.86 -13.77 9.54
CA GLU A 337 3.82 -13.48 8.10
C GLU A 337 5.22 -13.19 7.52
N SER A 338 6.03 -12.39 8.22
CA SER A 338 7.41 -12.11 7.84
C SER A 338 8.27 -13.37 7.82
N ASP A 339 8.16 -14.21 8.85
CA ASP A 339 8.93 -15.46 8.96
C ASP A 339 8.50 -16.47 7.89
N MET A 340 7.20 -16.59 7.61
CA MET A 340 6.70 -17.42 6.51
C MET A 340 7.29 -16.98 5.17
N ARG A 341 7.32 -15.66 4.90
CA ARG A 341 7.86 -15.11 3.65
C ARG A 341 9.38 -15.26 3.55
N LYS A 342 10.12 -15.05 4.64
CA LYS A 342 11.59 -15.24 4.70
C LYS A 342 12.00 -16.69 4.41
N ASN A 343 11.19 -17.65 4.85
CA ASN A 343 11.46 -19.09 4.70
C ASN A 343 10.92 -19.68 3.39
N ALA A 344 10.20 -18.89 2.58
CA ALA A 344 9.65 -19.33 1.32
C ALA A 344 10.67 -19.26 0.19
N SER A 345 10.71 -20.30 -0.66
CA SER A 345 11.42 -20.27 -1.92
C SER A 345 10.55 -19.61 -2.98
N ILE A 346 10.92 -18.41 -3.41
CA ILE A 346 10.20 -17.62 -4.42
C ILE A 346 11.08 -17.51 -5.65
N VAL A 347 10.71 -18.18 -6.74
CA VAL A 347 11.42 -18.15 -8.03
C VAL A 347 10.49 -17.47 -9.06
N VAL A 348 10.84 -16.26 -9.50
CA VAL A 348 10.07 -15.50 -10.48
C VAL A 348 10.71 -15.64 -11.85
N ASN A 349 9.95 -16.16 -12.83
CA ASN A 349 10.38 -16.35 -14.21
C ASN A 349 9.96 -15.18 -15.10
N ASP A 350 8.82 -14.54 -14.79
CA ASP A 350 8.30 -13.40 -15.54
C ASP A 350 9.19 -12.16 -15.36
N PRO A 351 9.81 -11.62 -16.43
CA PRO A 351 10.75 -10.52 -16.30
C PRO A 351 10.06 -9.18 -15.96
N GLU A 352 8.81 -8.94 -16.38
CA GLU A 352 8.06 -7.73 -16.00
C GLU A 352 7.84 -7.70 -14.49
N ILE A 353 7.33 -8.80 -13.92
CA ILE A 353 7.11 -8.93 -12.48
C ILE A 353 8.42 -8.88 -11.70
N LYS A 354 9.47 -9.50 -12.21
CA LYS A 354 10.79 -9.46 -11.56
C LYS A 354 11.37 -8.04 -11.52
N GLY A 355 11.26 -7.30 -12.61
CA GLY A 355 11.62 -5.88 -12.68
C GLY A 355 10.86 -5.05 -11.66
N TYR A 356 9.54 -5.26 -11.54
CA TYR A 356 8.70 -4.61 -10.53
C TYR A 356 9.15 -4.92 -9.09
N LEU A 357 9.38 -6.19 -8.77
CA LEU A 357 9.79 -6.60 -7.42
C LEU A 357 11.13 -5.99 -7.01
N ILE A 358 12.07 -5.88 -7.96
CA ILE A 358 13.34 -5.21 -7.71
C ILE A 358 13.09 -3.72 -7.47
N THR A 359 12.29 -3.07 -8.32
CA THR A 359 11.95 -1.64 -8.22
C THR A 359 11.30 -1.30 -6.88
N LYS A 360 10.31 -2.06 -6.45
CA LYS A 360 9.61 -1.90 -5.17
C LYS A 360 10.56 -1.91 -3.98
N ASN A 361 11.60 -2.72 -4.05
CA ASN A 361 12.55 -2.92 -2.95
C ASN A 361 13.81 -2.02 -3.04
N ILE A 362 13.91 -1.11 -4.02
CA ILE A 362 15.10 -0.27 -4.20
C ILE A 362 15.42 0.53 -2.93
N GLY A 363 14.40 1.04 -2.22
CA GLY A 363 14.57 1.77 -0.96
C GLY A 363 15.32 0.98 0.12
N SER A 364 15.14 -0.35 0.17
CA SER A 364 15.83 -1.22 1.13
C SER A 364 17.33 -1.39 0.87
N TYR A 365 17.79 -1.02 -0.33
CA TYR A 365 19.20 -1.03 -0.71
C TYR A 365 19.89 0.33 -0.52
N LEU A 366 19.15 1.36 -0.07
CA LEU A 366 19.72 2.63 0.35
C LEU A 366 20.45 2.41 1.69
N GLY A 367 21.76 2.50 1.67
CA GLY A 367 22.60 2.21 2.82
C GLY A 367 23.83 3.13 2.87
N PRO A 368 24.78 2.82 3.75
CA PRO A 368 25.98 3.63 3.97
C PRO A 368 26.88 3.80 2.73
N ASP A 369 26.65 3.00 1.68
CA ASP A 369 27.37 3.08 0.40
C ASP A 369 26.88 4.23 -0.50
N GLY A 370 26.08 5.16 0.05
CA GLY A 370 25.59 6.31 -0.68
C GLY A 370 24.67 5.97 -1.84
N GLY A 371 23.93 4.85 -1.75
CA GLY A 371 22.97 4.43 -2.79
C GLY A 371 23.59 3.70 -3.98
N VAL A 372 24.88 3.31 -3.93
CA VAL A 372 25.55 2.55 -5.01
C VAL A 372 24.84 1.23 -5.27
N ARG A 373 24.47 0.50 -4.20
CA ARG A 373 23.71 -0.76 -4.30
C ARG A 373 22.32 -0.55 -4.88
N ALA A 374 21.63 0.49 -4.43
CA ALA A 374 20.30 0.84 -4.93
C ALA A 374 20.35 1.19 -6.44
N LYS A 375 21.39 1.94 -6.88
CA LYS A 375 21.64 2.23 -8.31
C LYS A 375 21.91 0.94 -9.12
N ALA A 376 22.69 0.02 -8.57
CA ALA A 376 22.92 -1.28 -9.23
C ALA A 376 21.62 -2.08 -9.38
N LYS A 377 20.76 -2.07 -8.34
CA LYS A 377 19.43 -2.71 -8.39
C LYS A 377 18.48 -2.03 -9.37
N ALA A 378 18.50 -0.70 -9.47
CA ALA A 378 17.74 0.01 -10.49
C ALA A 378 18.16 -0.42 -11.92
N LYS A 379 19.47 -0.51 -12.18
CA LYS A 379 19.99 -1.01 -13.45
C LYS A 379 19.62 -2.48 -13.71
N GLU A 380 19.56 -3.32 -12.67
CA GLU A 380 19.09 -4.71 -12.76
C GLU A 380 17.60 -4.77 -13.13
N ALA A 381 16.76 -3.96 -12.49
CA ALA A 381 15.33 -3.86 -12.81
C ALA A 381 15.11 -3.44 -14.27
N ILE A 382 15.85 -2.44 -14.76
CA ILE A 382 15.80 -2.00 -16.17
C ILE A 382 16.09 -3.18 -17.11
N LYS A 383 17.13 -3.98 -16.84
CA LYS A 383 17.45 -5.16 -17.66
C LYS A 383 16.32 -6.19 -17.69
N GLU A 384 15.63 -6.38 -16.57
CA GLU A 384 14.47 -7.30 -16.56
C GLU A 384 13.31 -6.72 -17.38
N PHE A 385 13.02 -5.42 -17.29
CA PHE A 385 12.02 -4.79 -18.17
C PHE A 385 12.40 -4.84 -19.65
N GLU A 386 13.69 -4.66 -20.01
CA GLU A 386 14.19 -4.83 -21.39
C GLU A 386 13.98 -6.27 -21.90
N LYS A 387 14.17 -7.29 -21.03
CA LYS A 387 13.82 -8.67 -21.37
C LYS A 387 12.33 -8.86 -21.60
N ALA A 388 11.50 -8.23 -20.74
CA ALA A 388 10.04 -8.25 -20.90
C ALA A 388 9.62 -7.62 -22.23
N ILE A 389 10.19 -6.49 -22.62
CA ILE A 389 9.96 -5.82 -23.89
C ILE A 389 10.26 -6.78 -25.07
N ASN A 390 11.42 -7.47 -25.04
CA ASN A 390 11.82 -8.40 -26.09
C ASN A 390 10.87 -9.62 -26.20
N GLN A 391 10.25 -10.02 -25.09
CA GLN A 391 9.29 -11.12 -25.06
C GLN A 391 7.85 -10.69 -25.41
N SER A 392 7.57 -9.38 -25.38
CA SER A 392 6.22 -8.82 -25.55
C SER A 392 5.97 -8.24 -26.95
N SER A 393 6.70 -8.71 -27.98
CA SER A 393 6.52 -8.20 -29.35
C SER A 393 5.06 -8.32 -29.77
N GLY A 394 4.45 -7.19 -30.18
CA GLY A 394 3.05 -7.11 -30.58
C GLY A 394 2.06 -6.82 -29.44
N ASN A 395 2.47 -6.81 -28.17
CA ASN A 395 1.61 -6.42 -27.05
C ASN A 395 1.86 -4.98 -26.62
N SER A 396 1.13 -4.04 -27.21
CA SER A 396 1.28 -2.59 -26.95
C SER A 396 1.15 -2.21 -25.47
N GLN A 397 0.24 -2.86 -24.72
CA GLN A 397 0.05 -2.58 -23.29
C GLN A 397 1.27 -3.01 -22.46
N ALA A 398 1.81 -4.21 -22.72
CA ALA A 398 3.02 -4.67 -22.05
C ALA A 398 4.23 -3.77 -22.35
N LEU A 399 4.37 -3.34 -23.62
CA LEU A 399 5.41 -2.40 -24.02
C LEU A 399 5.26 -1.06 -23.30
N ALA A 400 4.03 -0.51 -23.25
CA ALA A 400 3.72 0.72 -22.52
C ALA A 400 4.10 0.62 -21.04
N ARG A 401 3.71 -0.46 -20.36
CA ARG A 401 4.04 -0.69 -18.95
C ARG A 401 5.55 -0.76 -18.71
N CYS A 402 6.26 -1.56 -19.49
CA CYS A 402 7.70 -1.73 -19.32
C CYS A 402 8.48 -0.44 -19.57
N TYR A 403 8.17 0.29 -20.67
CA TYR A 403 8.82 1.56 -20.96
C TYR A 403 8.50 2.63 -19.90
N SER A 404 7.27 2.65 -19.35
CA SER A 404 6.90 3.57 -18.26
C SER A 404 7.72 3.31 -16.99
N GLN A 405 7.94 2.05 -16.63
CA GLN A 405 8.76 1.67 -15.47
C GLN A 405 10.25 2.03 -15.69
N ILE A 406 10.79 1.78 -16.88
CA ILE A 406 12.16 2.16 -17.25
C ILE A 406 12.34 3.67 -17.18
N SER A 407 11.35 4.44 -17.68
CA SER A 407 11.34 5.89 -17.62
C SER A 407 11.43 6.41 -16.19
N TYR A 408 10.60 5.87 -15.31
CA TYR A 408 10.60 6.23 -13.89
C TYR A 408 11.94 5.91 -13.21
N LEU A 409 12.53 4.75 -13.50
CA LEU A 409 13.83 4.37 -12.95
C LEU A 409 14.95 5.32 -13.38
N TYR A 410 15.01 5.68 -14.66
CA TYR A 410 15.98 6.67 -15.15
C TYR A 410 15.73 8.05 -14.54
N TYR A 411 14.46 8.46 -14.40
CA TYR A 411 14.10 9.71 -13.74
C TYR A 411 14.62 9.73 -12.29
N VAL A 412 14.34 8.70 -11.52
CA VAL A 412 14.82 8.58 -10.13
C VAL A 412 16.36 8.61 -10.08
N MET A 413 17.04 7.89 -10.98
CA MET A 413 18.50 7.86 -11.02
C MET A 413 19.14 9.21 -11.37
N CYS A 414 18.47 10.06 -12.15
CA CYS A 414 19.03 11.38 -12.48
C CYS A 414 18.62 12.51 -11.54
N LYS A 415 17.38 12.45 -10.97
CA LYS A 415 16.82 13.53 -10.14
C LYS A 415 17.19 13.41 -8.67
N THR A 416 17.15 12.20 -8.13
CA THR A 416 17.40 12.01 -6.69
C THR A 416 18.89 11.90 -6.40
N GLY A 417 19.39 12.70 -5.45
CA GLY A 417 20.75 12.52 -4.93
C GLY A 417 20.96 11.18 -4.20
N LEU A 418 19.85 10.45 -3.93
CA LEU A 418 19.84 9.21 -3.15
C LEU A 418 20.62 8.05 -3.80
N LEU A 419 20.70 8.03 -5.14
CA LEU A 419 21.40 6.97 -5.88
C LEU A 419 22.83 7.36 -6.29
N SER A 420 23.34 8.48 -5.78
CA SER A 420 24.71 8.98 -5.98
C SER A 420 25.23 8.86 -7.41
N PRO A 421 24.53 9.39 -8.43
CA PRO A 421 25.03 9.38 -9.78
C PRO A 421 26.16 10.40 -9.93
N THR A 422 27.18 10.05 -10.75
CA THR A 422 28.17 11.03 -11.19
C THR A 422 27.53 12.09 -12.10
N PRO A 423 28.14 13.27 -12.31
CA PRO A 423 27.62 14.28 -13.23
C PRO A 423 27.39 13.72 -14.66
N GLN A 424 28.30 12.88 -15.14
CA GLN A 424 28.15 12.24 -16.45
C GLN A 424 26.99 11.22 -16.46
N GLU A 425 26.88 10.39 -15.42
CA GLU A 425 25.75 9.45 -15.29
C GLU A 425 24.40 10.17 -15.27
N LYS A 426 24.31 11.35 -14.63
CA LYS A 426 23.06 12.15 -14.64
C LYS A 426 22.64 12.53 -16.06
N ILE A 427 23.58 12.96 -16.89
CA ILE A 427 23.34 13.30 -18.30
C ILE A 427 22.86 12.06 -19.06
N ASP A 428 23.56 10.93 -18.90
CA ASP A 428 23.24 9.69 -19.60
C ASP A 428 21.87 9.14 -19.17
N PHE A 429 21.55 9.15 -17.86
CA PHE A 429 20.26 8.71 -17.34
C PHE A 429 19.12 9.60 -17.82
N ARG A 430 19.32 10.92 -17.87
CA ARG A 430 18.34 11.86 -18.39
C ARG A 430 18.00 11.59 -19.86
N LYS A 431 19.02 11.42 -20.72
CA LYS A 431 18.82 11.07 -22.14
C LYS A 431 18.02 9.76 -22.28
N LYS A 432 18.46 8.71 -21.58
CA LYS A 432 17.76 7.41 -21.59
C LYS A 432 16.34 7.51 -21.02
N GLY A 433 16.12 8.36 -20.04
CA GLY A 433 14.80 8.67 -19.51
C GLY A 433 13.90 9.29 -20.57
N ILE A 434 14.36 10.33 -21.26
CA ILE A 434 13.65 10.98 -22.37
C ILE A 434 13.32 9.96 -23.47
N ASP A 435 14.29 9.15 -23.88
CA ASP A 435 14.08 8.13 -24.90
C ASP A 435 13.03 7.10 -24.46
N SER A 436 13.09 6.65 -23.21
CA SER A 436 12.15 5.66 -22.68
C SER A 436 10.72 6.22 -22.57
N VAL A 437 10.56 7.48 -22.13
CA VAL A 437 9.23 8.13 -22.12
C VAL A 437 8.68 8.23 -23.54
N ASN A 438 9.48 8.67 -24.50
CA ASN A 438 9.07 8.76 -25.90
C ASN A 438 8.69 7.38 -26.48
N GLN A 439 9.37 6.30 -26.06
CA GLN A 439 8.95 4.94 -26.45
C GLN A 439 7.61 4.56 -25.79
N ALA A 440 7.42 4.85 -24.51
CA ALA A 440 6.15 4.58 -23.80
C ALA A 440 4.97 5.30 -24.49
N LEU A 441 5.14 6.58 -24.82
CA LEU A 441 4.12 7.41 -25.46
C LEU A 441 3.74 6.96 -26.89
N LYS A 442 4.50 6.05 -27.52
CA LYS A 442 4.08 5.40 -28.78
C LYS A 442 2.95 4.37 -28.59
N TYR A 443 2.80 3.85 -27.38
CA TYR A 443 1.89 2.76 -27.07
C TYR A 443 0.76 3.18 -26.13
N THR A 444 0.88 4.33 -25.45
CA THR A 444 -0.12 4.84 -24.51
C THR A 444 -0.11 6.34 -24.46
N GLU A 445 -1.30 6.94 -24.30
CA GLU A 445 -1.41 8.36 -23.90
C GLU A 445 -1.41 8.43 -22.37
N SER A 446 -0.55 9.28 -21.80
CA SER A 446 -0.42 9.44 -20.35
C SER A 446 0.09 10.82 -19.99
N ASN A 447 -0.73 11.57 -19.23
CA ASN A 447 -0.35 12.88 -18.73
C ASN A 447 0.78 12.78 -17.69
N ASP A 448 0.84 11.71 -16.91
CA ASP A 448 1.95 11.45 -15.99
C ASP A 448 3.29 11.31 -16.74
N LEU A 449 3.31 10.53 -17.83
CA LEU A 449 4.52 10.39 -18.66
C LEU A 449 4.92 11.71 -19.31
N ARG A 450 3.96 12.50 -19.78
CA ARG A 450 4.25 13.83 -20.35
C ARG A 450 4.77 14.79 -19.29
N THR A 451 4.24 14.74 -18.08
CA THR A 451 4.74 15.53 -16.94
C THR A 451 6.16 15.13 -16.56
N LEU A 452 6.46 13.84 -16.55
CA LEU A 452 7.81 13.32 -16.32
C LEU A 452 8.77 13.72 -17.45
N LEU A 453 8.30 13.68 -18.70
CA LEU A 453 9.07 14.13 -19.85
C LEU A 453 9.41 15.62 -19.78
N ALA A 454 8.43 16.45 -19.38
CA ALA A 454 8.65 17.88 -19.17
C ALA A 454 9.71 18.14 -18.10
N ASP A 455 9.71 17.39 -16.98
CA ASP A 455 10.74 17.50 -15.95
C ASP A 455 12.13 17.17 -16.47
N LEU A 456 12.24 16.11 -17.27
CA LEU A 456 13.52 15.72 -17.88
C LEU A 456 14.01 16.77 -18.89
N TYR A 457 13.10 17.39 -19.65
CA TYR A 457 13.44 18.50 -20.57
C TYR A 457 13.83 19.77 -19.81
N ILE A 458 13.19 20.11 -18.69
CA ILE A 458 13.60 21.24 -17.83
C ILE A 458 15.04 21.04 -17.34
N ASP A 459 15.37 19.85 -16.87
CA ASP A 459 16.72 19.51 -16.43
C ASP A 459 17.75 19.51 -17.58
N ASP A 460 17.31 19.20 -18.78
CA ASP A 460 18.12 19.28 -20.01
C ASP A 460 18.21 20.70 -20.58
N LYS A 461 17.54 21.67 -19.95
CA LYS A 461 17.39 23.05 -20.40
C LYS A 461 16.70 23.17 -21.78
N ASN A 462 15.99 22.13 -22.20
CA ASN A 462 15.17 22.14 -23.41
C ASN A 462 13.76 22.65 -23.05
N TYR A 463 13.70 23.95 -22.75
CA TYR A 463 12.48 24.57 -22.23
C TYR A 463 11.32 24.57 -23.23
N ASP A 464 11.61 24.67 -24.52
CA ASP A 464 10.58 24.69 -25.58
C ASP A 464 9.86 23.32 -25.66
N ALA A 465 10.60 22.21 -25.54
CA ALA A 465 10.04 20.88 -25.46
C ALA A 465 9.24 20.69 -24.17
N ALA A 466 9.76 21.14 -23.02
CA ALA A 466 9.04 21.08 -21.74
C ALA A 466 7.70 21.82 -21.79
N LEU A 467 7.69 23.04 -22.35
CA LEU A 467 6.47 23.85 -22.50
C LEU A 467 5.41 23.16 -23.36
N LYS A 468 5.82 22.46 -24.41
CA LYS A 468 4.91 21.71 -25.27
C LYS A 468 4.19 20.59 -24.48
N GLU A 469 4.94 19.82 -23.71
CA GLU A 469 4.37 18.72 -22.92
C GLU A 469 3.47 19.25 -21.78
N LEU A 470 3.91 20.28 -21.05
CA LEU A 470 3.11 20.90 -19.99
C LEU A 470 1.81 21.51 -20.52
N LYS A 471 1.85 22.15 -21.68
CA LYS A 471 0.66 22.67 -22.32
C LYS A 471 -0.32 21.54 -22.65
N TYR A 472 0.17 20.44 -23.21
CA TYR A 472 -0.67 19.30 -23.53
C TYR A 472 -1.36 18.76 -22.27
N VAL A 473 -0.63 18.63 -21.16
CA VAL A 473 -1.20 18.16 -19.89
C VAL A 473 -2.24 19.13 -19.35
N SER A 474 -1.95 20.43 -19.32
CA SER A 474 -2.90 21.46 -18.90
C SER A 474 -4.19 21.46 -19.72
N ASP A 475 -4.08 21.30 -21.04
CA ASP A 475 -5.24 21.27 -21.96
C ASP A 475 -6.11 19.98 -21.76
N ASN A 476 -5.53 18.88 -21.26
CA ASN A 476 -6.23 17.60 -21.10
C ASN A 476 -6.72 17.30 -19.69
N GLU A 477 -6.10 17.88 -18.65
CA GLU A 477 -6.50 17.70 -17.23
C GLU A 477 -7.36 18.86 -16.73
N PHE A 478 -8.32 19.25 -17.52
CA PHE A 478 -9.12 20.46 -17.34
C PHE A 478 -9.83 20.61 -15.98
N TYR A 479 -9.96 19.54 -15.19
CA TYR A 479 -10.67 19.55 -13.91
C TYR A 479 -9.80 19.21 -12.71
N ASP A 480 -8.52 18.87 -12.88
CA ASP A 480 -7.67 18.45 -11.76
C ASP A 480 -6.83 19.62 -11.21
N TYR A 481 -7.28 20.14 -10.05
CA TYR A 481 -6.58 21.21 -9.34
C TYR A 481 -5.11 20.89 -9.03
N ASN A 482 -4.80 19.65 -8.63
CA ASN A 482 -3.43 19.27 -8.25
C ASN A 482 -2.50 19.26 -9.46
N VAL A 483 -3.00 18.85 -10.61
CA VAL A 483 -2.23 18.86 -11.86
C VAL A 483 -1.90 20.30 -12.26
N HIS A 484 -2.87 21.23 -12.21
CA HIS A 484 -2.62 22.65 -12.52
C HIS A 484 -1.62 23.27 -11.53
N MET A 485 -1.70 22.95 -10.23
CA MET A 485 -0.70 23.38 -9.24
C MET A 485 0.72 22.85 -9.54
N GLN A 486 0.83 21.60 -9.95
CA GLN A 486 2.11 21.01 -10.35
C GLN A 486 2.68 21.69 -11.62
N ILE A 487 1.85 21.93 -12.62
CA ILE A 487 2.23 22.62 -13.86
C ILE A 487 2.71 24.04 -13.56
N LEU A 488 1.97 24.78 -12.72
CA LEU A 488 2.38 26.10 -12.26
C LEU A 488 3.78 26.06 -11.63
N GLY A 489 4.04 25.11 -10.73
CA GLY A 489 5.34 24.93 -10.11
C GLY A 489 6.46 24.66 -11.12
N LYS A 490 6.18 23.97 -12.23
CA LYS A 490 7.16 23.71 -13.30
C LYS A 490 7.41 24.96 -14.15
N TYR A 491 6.38 25.75 -14.48
CA TYR A 491 6.56 27.03 -15.15
C TYR A 491 7.38 28.02 -14.29
N GLU A 492 7.15 28.08 -12.98
CA GLU A 492 7.96 28.91 -12.08
C GLU A 492 9.43 28.48 -12.04
N GLN A 493 9.76 27.20 -12.14
CA GLN A 493 11.15 26.72 -12.26
C GLN A 493 11.86 27.24 -13.51
N MET A 494 11.13 27.46 -14.61
CA MET A 494 11.68 27.96 -15.88
C MET A 494 11.72 29.49 -15.96
N LYS A 495 11.07 30.21 -15.00
CA LYS A 495 10.88 31.66 -15.05
C LYS A 495 12.18 32.48 -15.15
N SER A 496 13.23 32.05 -14.45
CA SER A 496 14.53 32.73 -14.51
C SER A 496 15.27 32.56 -15.81
N ALA A 497 15.04 31.44 -16.50
CA ALA A 497 15.73 31.10 -17.76
C ALA A 497 14.96 31.57 -19.00
N ARG A 498 13.63 31.60 -18.95
CA ARG A 498 12.76 31.95 -20.11
C ARG A 498 11.56 32.80 -19.64
N PRO A 499 11.81 33.98 -19.04
CA PRO A 499 10.73 34.79 -18.44
C PRO A 499 9.68 35.23 -19.48
N GLU A 500 10.09 35.54 -20.69
CA GLU A 500 9.20 36.01 -21.75
C GLU A 500 8.21 34.97 -22.26
N ILE A 501 8.57 33.68 -22.18
CA ILE A 501 7.74 32.57 -22.66
C ILE A 501 6.79 32.05 -21.56
N VAL A 502 7.26 32.00 -20.32
CA VAL A 502 6.50 31.41 -19.22
C VAL A 502 5.59 32.41 -18.49
N ALA A 503 5.81 33.71 -18.61
CA ALA A 503 5.03 34.72 -17.90
C ALA A 503 3.52 34.60 -18.15
N GLN A 504 3.13 34.44 -19.41
CA GLN A 504 1.72 34.27 -19.77
C GLN A 504 1.17 32.93 -19.26
N ARG A 505 1.96 31.84 -19.32
CA ARG A 505 1.54 30.52 -18.85
C ARG A 505 1.33 30.49 -17.34
N ILE A 506 2.20 31.16 -16.59
CA ILE A 506 2.06 31.31 -15.14
C ILE A 506 0.75 32.08 -14.83
N ALA A 507 0.49 33.17 -15.55
CA ALA A 507 -0.74 33.95 -15.34
C ALA A 507 -2.01 33.13 -15.67
N ASP A 508 -1.97 32.35 -16.76
CA ASP A 508 -3.08 31.49 -17.16
C ASP A 508 -3.38 30.41 -16.10
N GLU A 509 -2.36 29.72 -15.59
CA GLU A 509 -2.54 28.70 -14.53
C GLU A 509 -3.00 29.32 -13.20
N GLN A 510 -2.40 30.45 -12.81
CA GLN A 510 -2.84 31.18 -11.59
C GLN A 510 -4.29 31.61 -11.67
N LYS A 511 -4.72 32.08 -12.85
CA LYS A 511 -6.13 32.44 -13.07
C LYS A 511 -7.03 31.21 -12.97
N TRP A 512 -6.66 30.10 -13.63
CA TRP A 512 -7.45 28.87 -13.57
C TRP A 512 -7.60 28.36 -12.13
N ILE A 513 -6.50 28.36 -11.36
CA ILE A 513 -6.48 27.95 -9.95
C ILE A 513 -7.41 28.84 -9.11
N ALA A 514 -7.32 30.17 -9.27
CA ALA A 514 -8.17 31.12 -8.56
C ALA A 514 -9.65 30.94 -8.90
N ASP A 515 -9.98 30.74 -10.19
CA ASP A 515 -11.36 30.48 -10.65
C ASP A 515 -11.89 29.14 -10.10
N TYR A 516 -11.05 28.13 -9.97
CA TYR A 516 -11.40 26.84 -9.36
C TYR A 516 -11.70 27.00 -7.86
N GLU A 517 -10.81 27.66 -7.10
CA GLU A 517 -10.97 27.90 -5.67
C GLU A 517 -12.24 28.72 -5.37
N GLN A 518 -12.54 29.71 -6.22
CA GLN A 518 -13.76 30.49 -6.09
C GLN A 518 -15.01 29.63 -6.27
N ARG A 519 -15.04 28.80 -7.31
CA ARG A 519 -16.15 27.85 -7.56
C ARG A 519 -16.34 26.87 -6.41
N MET A 520 -15.25 26.36 -5.82
CA MET A 520 -15.32 25.45 -4.67
C MET A 520 -15.89 26.14 -3.42
N LYS A 521 -15.51 27.39 -3.16
CA LYS A 521 -16.08 28.18 -2.05
C LYS A 521 -17.58 28.43 -2.25
N GLU A 522 -18.01 28.77 -3.46
CA GLU A 522 -19.42 28.97 -3.80
C GLU A 522 -20.21 27.66 -3.66
N ALA A 523 -19.68 26.54 -4.12
CA ALA A 523 -20.30 25.23 -3.97
C ALA A 523 -20.46 24.83 -2.49
N GLN A 524 -19.44 25.07 -1.68
CA GLN A 524 -19.47 24.80 -0.25
C GLN A 524 -20.52 25.68 0.45
N ALA A 525 -20.54 26.97 0.17
CA ALA A 525 -21.55 27.90 0.73
C ALA A 525 -22.99 27.51 0.33
N ALA A 526 -23.19 27.08 -0.92
CA ALA A 526 -24.48 26.58 -1.38
C ALA A 526 -24.90 25.29 -0.65
N GLN A 527 -23.95 24.37 -0.38
CA GLN A 527 -24.21 23.15 0.37
C GLN A 527 -24.58 23.44 1.83
N GLU A 528 -23.87 24.36 2.48
CA GLU A 528 -24.14 24.81 3.85
C GLU A 528 -25.52 25.49 3.94
N ALA A 529 -25.86 26.33 2.96
CA ALA A 529 -27.19 26.95 2.89
C ALA A 529 -28.31 25.91 2.74
N GLN A 530 -28.14 24.90 1.90
CA GLN A 530 -29.11 23.80 1.74
C GLN A 530 -29.25 22.96 3.02
N GLN A 531 -28.17 22.71 3.75
CA GLN A 531 -28.24 22.02 5.05
C GLN A 531 -28.94 22.86 6.10
N ALA A 532 -28.70 24.18 6.16
CA ALA A 532 -29.38 25.11 7.06
C ALA A 532 -30.87 25.18 6.76
N GLU A 533 -31.28 25.18 5.50
CA GLU A 533 -32.72 25.18 5.10
C GLU A 533 -33.43 23.86 5.48
N GLN A 534 -32.70 22.72 5.44
CA GLN A 534 -33.24 21.43 5.87
C GLN A 534 -33.41 21.36 7.40
N THR A 535 -32.53 22.01 8.17
CA THR A 535 -32.59 22.05 9.64
C THR A 535 -33.60 23.07 10.17
N THR A 536 -33.94 24.10 9.40
CA THR A 536 -34.89 25.18 9.81
C THR A 536 -36.33 24.95 9.41
N LYS A 537 -36.64 23.90 8.62
CA LYS A 537 -38.07 23.57 8.35
C LYS A 537 -38.73 23.04 9.62
N PRO A 538 -39.69 23.75 10.24
CA PRO A 538 -40.38 23.29 11.44
C PRO A 538 -41.11 21.99 11.12
N PHE A 539 -40.95 21.01 12.01
CA PHE A 539 -41.74 19.78 12.03
C PHE A 539 -43.22 20.18 12.02
N LYS A 540 -43.92 20.02 10.91
CA LYS A 540 -45.38 20.18 10.88
C LYS A 540 -45.96 19.06 11.72
N VAL A 541 -46.24 19.35 12.99
CA VAL A 541 -47.11 18.53 13.82
C VAL A 541 -48.52 18.69 13.23
N ASN A 542 -49.02 17.64 12.61
CA ASN A 542 -50.43 17.57 12.25
C ASN A 542 -51.22 17.58 13.56
N PRO A 543 -52.11 18.61 13.82
CA PRO A 543 -53.01 18.55 14.96
C PRO A 543 -53.97 17.41 14.71
N GLY A 544 -53.98 16.45 15.63
CA GLY A 544 -54.76 15.24 15.58
C GLY A 544 -56.23 15.51 15.31
N SER A 545 -56.82 14.67 14.47
CA SER A 545 -58.23 14.40 14.43
C SER A 545 -58.59 13.69 15.74
N GLY A 546 -59.04 14.44 16.73
CA GLY A 546 -59.86 13.92 17.81
C GLY A 546 -61.28 13.72 17.28
N GLY A 547 -61.84 12.52 17.49
CA GLY A 547 -63.21 12.14 17.17
C GLY A 547 -63.33 10.63 17.40
#